data_db8d875f1cc2e54ea56b9cd4fb7bbd02
#
_entry.id   db8d875f1cc2e54ea56b9cd4fb7bbd02
#
_cell.length_a   1.000
_cell.length_b   1.000
_cell.length_c   1.000
_cell.angle_alpha   90.00
_cell.angle_beta   90.00
_cell.angle_gamma   90.00
#
_symmetry.space_group_name_H-M   'P 1'
#
loop_
_entity.id
_entity.type
_entity.pdbx_description
1 polymer ?
#
loop_
_entity_poly.entity_id
_entity_poly.type
_entity_poly.pdbx_seq_one_letter_code
_entity_poly.pdbx_strand_id
1 'polypeptide(L)'
;APQEVGGDFDCSWNQLISLKGAPQEVGGNFICYSNRLTSLEGAPREVGGNFDCSNNQLTSLEGAPQTVGGSFYCYYNKLTSLKGAPTEVSGNFDCSSNQLTSLEGAPQEVGGWFDCSWNELTSLEGAPQIVGEDFYCHHNNLTSLEGAPKKVGGWFDCPWNELTSLKGAPQEVGEGFNCVNNFNLYSLDGIG
;
A
#
# COMPACT_ATOMS: atom_id res chain seq x y z
N ALA A 1 -13.36 -3.03 -24.64
CA ALA A 1 -12.06 -3.65 -24.80
C ALA A 1 -12.20 -5.14 -25.08
N PRO A 2 -11.14 -5.84 -25.56
CA PRO A 2 -11.15 -7.30 -25.62
C PRO A 2 -11.38 -7.89 -24.22
N GLN A 3 -11.92 -9.10 -24.12
CA GLN A 3 -12.18 -9.75 -22.81
C GLN A 3 -10.87 -10.19 -22.14
N GLU A 4 -9.89 -10.59 -22.93
CA GLU A 4 -8.57 -11.06 -22.49
C GLU A 4 -7.46 -10.29 -23.22
N VAL A 5 -6.40 -9.95 -22.48
CA VAL A 5 -5.18 -9.32 -23.02
C VAL A 5 -3.98 -10.12 -22.48
N GLY A 6 -3.26 -10.79 -23.38
CA GLY A 6 -2.11 -11.60 -22.98
C GLY A 6 -0.88 -10.83 -22.50
N GLY A 7 -0.75 -9.58 -22.89
CA GLY A 7 0.30 -8.64 -22.45
C GLY A 7 -0.26 -7.55 -21.55
N ASP A 8 0.32 -6.34 -21.65
CA ASP A 8 -0.09 -5.19 -20.87
C ASP A 8 -1.38 -4.55 -21.43
N PHE A 9 -2.22 -4.04 -20.52
CA PHE A 9 -3.33 -3.17 -20.83
C PHE A 9 -3.12 -1.82 -20.17
N ASP A 10 -2.86 -0.78 -20.97
CA ASP A 10 -2.62 0.58 -20.49
C ASP A 10 -3.73 1.53 -20.97
N CYS A 11 -4.48 2.06 -20.00
CA CYS A 11 -5.47 3.12 -20.21
C CYS A 11 -5.20 4.35 -19.33
N SER A 12 -3.96 4.56 -18.93
CA SER A 12 -3.52 5.70 -18.13
C SER A 12 -3.64 7.03 -18.87
N TRP A 13 -3.52 8.14 -18.13
CA TRP A 13 -3.55 9.52 -18.66
C TRP A 13 -4.78 9.81 -19.52
N ASN A 14 -5.96 9.35 -19.10
CA ASN A 14 -7.24 9.63 -19.74
C ASN A 14 -8.18 10.39 -18.77
N GLN A 15 -9.45 10.41 -19.06
CA GLN A 15 -10.50 10.99 -18.23
C GLN A 15 -11.54 9.94 -17.84
N LEU A 16 -11.10 8.70 -17.65
CA LEU A 16 -11.98 7.58 -17.33
C LEU A 16 -12.61 7.79 -15.95
N ILE A 17 -13.92 7.62 -15.88
CA ILE A 17 -14.70 7.64 -14.64
C ILE A 17 -15.11 6.24 -14.19
N SER A 18 -14.87 5.22 -15.01
CA SER A 18 -15.25 3.83 -14.77
C SER A 18 -14.36 2.89 -15.59
N LEU A 19 -14.13 1.68 -15.07
CA LEU A 19 -13.43 0.58 -15.76
C LEU A 19 -14.41 -0.40 -16.42
N LYS A 20 -15.72 -0.04 -16.50
CA LYS A 20 -16.71 -0.89 -17.15
C LYS A 20 -16.34 -1.14 -18.61
N GLY A 21 -16.21 -2.43 -18.98
CA GLY A 21 -15.77 -2.84 -20.31
C GLY A 21 -14.25 -2.99 -20.45
N ALA A 22 -13.50 -2.91 -19.34
CA ALA A 22 -12.09 -3.32 -19.31
C ALA A 22 -11.97 -4.84 -19.53
N PRO A 23 -10.79 -5.36 -19.92
CA PRO A 23 -10.50 -6.77 -19.95
C PRO A 23 -10.75 -7.43 -18.60
N GLN A 24 -11.21 -8.66 -18.57
CA GLN A 24 -11.41 -9.40 -17.32
C GLN A 24 -10.15 -10.17 -16.89
N GLU A 25 -9.26 -10.46 -17.83
CA GLU A 25 -7.97 -11.12 -17.61
C GLU A 25 -6.87 -10.36 -18.34
N VAL A 26 -5.76 -10.08 -17.63
CA VAL A 26 -4.59 -9.38 -18.18
C VAL A 26 -3.34 -10.15 -17.76
N GLY A 27 -2.64 -10.71 -18.74
CA GLY A 27 -1.45 -11.53 -18.50
C GLY A 27 -0.21 -10.72 -18.09
N GLY A 28 -0.14 -9.46 -18.50
CA GLY A 28 0.89 -8.49 -18.12
C GLY A 28 0.39 -7.49 -17.09
N ASN A 29 0.78 -6.22 -17.24
CA ASN A 29 0.37 -5.12 -16.35
C ASN A 29 -1.01 -4.58 -16.72
N PHE A 30 -1.81 -4.22 -15.71
CA PHE A 30 -3.01 -3.40 -15.89
C PHE A 30 -2.75 -2.00 -15.33
N ILE A 31 -2.74 -1.00 -16.21
CA ILE A 31 -2.32 0.37 -15.90
C ILE A 31 -3.47 1.33 -16.15
N CYS A 32 -4.06 1.90 -15.09
CA CYS A 32 -5.16 2.86 -15.18
C CYS A 32 -4.92 4.15 -14.37
N TYR A 33 -3.65 4.44 -14.05
CA TYR A 33 -3.29 5.63 -13.28
C TYR A 33 -3.62 6.93 -14.02
N SER A 34 -3.67 8.04 -13.29
CA SER A 34 -3.97 9.38 -13.83
C SER A 34 -5.26 9.44 -14.65
N ASN A 35 -6.35 9.05 -14.00
CA ASN A 35 -7.72 9.14 -14.50
C ASN A 35 -8.63 9.85 -13.47
N ARG A 36 -9.94 9.68 -13.58
CA ARG A 36 -10.95 10.22 -12.65
C ARG A 36 -11.79 9.10 -12.02
N LEU A 37 -11.19 7.94 -11.81
CA LEU A 37 -11.88 6.77 -11.26
C LEU A 37 -12.27 7.02 -9.80
N THR A 38 -13.51 6.74 -9.47
CA THR A 38 -14.04 6.78 -8.10
C THR A 38 -14.30 5.38 -7.53
N SER A 39 -14.18 4.34 -8.37
CA SER A 39 -14.38 2.93 -8.05
C SER A 39 -13.54 2.07 -8.98
N LEU A 40 -13.19 0.86 -8.53
CA LEU A 40 -12.54 -0.18 -9.33
C LEU A 40 -13.54 -1.21 -9.89
N GLU A 41 -14.84 -0.92 -9.81
CA GLU A 41 -15.86 -1.78 -10.44
C GLU A 41 -15.57 -1.94 -11.94
N GLY A 42 -15.46 -3.18 -12.40
CA GLY A 42 -15.12 -3.53 -13.78
C GLY A 42 -13.62 -3.70 -14.05
N ALA A 43 -12.76 -3.58 -13.02
CA ALA A 43 -11.37 -3.97 -13.13
C ALA A 43 -11.23 -5.48 -13.41
N PRO A 44 -10.09 -5.93 -13.98
CA PRO A 44 -9.82 -7.35 -14.17
C PRO A 44 -9.84 -8.11 -12.83
N ARG A 45 -10.20 -9.39 -12.89
CA ARG A 45 -10.17 -10.27 -11.71
C ARG A 45 -8.78 -10.73 -11.36
N GLU A 46 -7.96 -10.92 -12.40
CA GLU A 46 -6.59 -11.39 -12.29
C GLU A 46 -5.67 -10.53 -13.17
N VAL A 47 -4.51 -10.20 -12.63
CA VAL A 47 -3.45 -9.44 -13.30
C VAL A 47 -2.14 -10.18 -13.09
N GLY A 48 -1.53 -10.64 -14.17
CA GLY A 48 -0.29 -11.42 -14.12
C GLY A 48 0.95 -10.57 -13.75
N GLY A 49 0.92 -9.28 -14.07
CA GLY A 49 1.95 -8.30 -13.74
C GLY A 49 1.52 -7.33 -12.63
N ASN A 50 1.84 -6.05 -12.79
CA ASN A 50 1.48 -5.00 -11.85
C ASN A 50 0.05 -4.49 -12.09
N PHE A 51 -0.62 -4.09 -11.01
CA PHE A 51 -1.86 -3.33 -11.06
C PHE A 51 -1.60 -1.90 -10.57
N ASP A 52 -1.83 -0.90 -11.42
CA ASP A 52 -1.61 0.51 -11.09
C ASP A 52 -2.89 1.32 -11.27
N CYS A 53 -3.53 1.69 -10.14
CA CYS A 53 -4.68 2.58 -10.08
C CYS A 53 -4.35 3.91 -9.36
N SER A 54 -3.09 4.26 -9.28
CA SER A 54 -2.63 5.48 -8.63
C SER A 54 -3.17 6.76 -9.29
N ASN A 55 -3.10 7.87 -8.57
CA ASN A 55 -3.51 9.19 -9.05
C ASN A 55 -4.92 9.17 -9.67
N ASN A 56 -5.89 8.78 -8.87
CA ASN A 56 -7.33 8.75 -9.17
C ASN A 56 -8.13 9.40 -8.02
N GLN A 57 -9.40 9.10 -7.90
CA GLN A 57 -10.29 9.63 -6.86
C GLN A 57 -10.96 8.50 -6.07
N LEU A 58 -10.26 7.36 -5.93
CA LEU A 58 -10.76 6.17 -5.24
C LEU A 58 -10.94 6.44 -3.75
N THR A 59 -12.05 5.99 -3.18
CA THR A 59 -12.33 6.04 -1.75
C THR A 59 -12.27 4.67 -1.08
N SER A 60 -12.24 3.59 -1.87
CA SER A 60 -12.03 2.20 -1.43
C SER A 60 -11.38 1.39 -2.55
N LEU A 61 -10.88 0.20 -2.20
CA LEU A 61 -10.32 -0.75 -3.17
C LEU A 61 -11.31 -1.88 -3.53
N GLU A 62 -12.60 -1.73 -3.18
CA GLU A 62 -13.61 -2.69 -3.59
C GLU A 62 -13.67 -2.79 -5.12
N GLY A 63 -13.61 -4.02 -5.63
CA GLY A 63 -13.52 -4.30 -7.06
C GLY A 63 -12.09 -4.44 -7.60
N ALA A 64 -11.07 -4.26 -6.76
CA ALA A 64 -9.69 -4.55 -7.16
C ALA A 64 -9.48 -6.04 -7.50
N PRO A 65 -8.47 -6.38 -8.33
CA PRO A 65 -8.09 -7.76 -8.57
C PRO A 65 -7.76 -8.47 -7.25
N GLN A 66 -8.19 -9.71 -7.13
CA GLN A 66 -7.88 -10.54 -5.97
C GLN A 66 -6.47 -11.15 -6.06
N THR A 67 -5.97 -11.31 -7.29
CA THR A 67 -4.63 -11.84 -7.57
C THR A 67 -3.87 -10.85 -8.42
N VAL A 68 -2.70 -10.44 -7.94
CA VAL A 68 -1.76 -9.57 -8.64
C VAL A 68 -0.39 -10.23 -8.58
N GLY A 69 0.15 -10.62 -9.73
CA GLY A 69 1.43 -11.34 -9.81
C GLY A 69 2.66 -10.48 -9.56
N GLY A 70 2.52 -9.15 -9.67
CA GLY A 70 3.57 -8.17 -9.43
C GLY A 70 3.26 -7.23 -8.27
N SER A 71 3.40 -5.94 -8.50
CA SER A 71 3.16 -4.87 -7.53
C SER A 71 1.74 -4.30 -7.63
N PHE A 72 1.25 -3.77 -6.51
CA PHE A 72 -0.04 -3.09 -6.42
C PHE A 72 0.18 -1.63 -6.02
N TYR A 73 -0.22 -0.68 -6.88
CA TYR A 73 -0.05 0.75 -6.68
C TYR A 73 -1.41 1.46 -6.61
N CYS A 74 -1.73 2.06 -5.44
CA CYS A 74 -2.95 2.83 -5.21
C CYS A 74 -2.67 4.20 -4.55
N TYR A 75 -1.44 4.70 -4.67
CA TYR A 75 -1.04 5.99 -4.11
C TYR A 75 -1.73 7.18 -4.80
N TYR A 76 -1.73 8.35 -4.14
CA TYR A 76 -2.44 9.56 -4.60
C TYR A 76 -3.91 9.29 -4.96
N ASN A 77 -4.67 8.82 -3.97
CA ASN A 77 -6.13 8.65 -4.04
C ASN A 77 -6.80 9.32 -2.82
N LYS A 78 -8.01 8.95 -2.50
CA LYS A 78 -8.79 9.42 -1.34
C LYS A 78 -9.20 8.23 -0.46
N LEU A 79 -8.36 7.21 -0.39
CA LEU A 79 -8.65 5.99 0.36
C LEU A 79 -8.70 6.28 1.86
N THR A 80 -9.76 5.84 2.51
CA THR A 80 -9.91 5.87 3.98
C THR A 80 -9.75 4.48 4.61
N SER A 81 -9.67 3.43 3.77
CA SER A 81 -9.52 2.02 4.15
C SER A 81 -8.88 1.25 3.00
N LEU A 82 -8.18 0.16 3.33
CA LEU A 82 -7.62 -0.78 2.35
C LEU A 82 -8.54 -1.98 2.09
N LYS A 83 -9.79 -1.92 2.56
CA LYS A 83 -10.77 -2.98 2.31
C LYS A 83 -10.94 -3.21 0.81
N GLY A 84 -10.81 -4.47 0.38
CA GLY A 84 -10.87 -4.86 -1.03
C GLY A 84 -9.49 -4.99 -1.69
N ALA A 85 -8.39 -4.64 -1.00
CA ALA A 85 -7.05 -4.93 -1.49
C ALA A 85 -6.81 -6.44 -1.66
N PRO A 86 -5.89 -6.86 -2.55
CA PRO A 86 -5.46 -8.25 -2.64
C PRO A 86 -4.87 -8.73 -1.30
N THR A 87 -5.07 -10.00 -0.97
CA THR A 87 -4.58 -10.58 0.29
C THR A 87 -3.08 -10.85 0.29
N GLU A 88 -2.50 -11.03 -0.90
CA GLU A 88 -1.08 -11.28 -1.11
C GLU A 88 -0.59 -10.46 -2.30
N VAL A 89 0.61 -9.89 -2.17
CA VAL A 89 1.28 -9.13 -3.23
C VAL A 89 2.73 -9.59 -3.30
N SER A 90 3.12 -10.17 -4.43
CA SER A 90 4.48 -10.70 -4.61
C SER A 90 5.54 -9.60 -4.76
N GLY A 91 5.16 -8.45 -5.29
CA GLY A 91 6.00 -7.26 -5.43
C GLY A 91 5.74 -6.22 -4.35
N ASN A 92 5.72 -4.96 -4.76
CA ASN A 92 5.53 -3.81 -3.87
C ASN A 92 4.04 -3.51 -3.64
N PHE A 93 3.73 -2.94 -2.48
CA PHE A 93 2.40 -2.39 -2.20
C PHE A 93 2.53 -0.92 -1.78
N ASP A 94 1.98 -0.02 -2.58
CA ASP A 94 2.02 1.43 -2.33
C ASP A 94 0.61 1.99 -2.12
N CYS A 95 0.31 2.38 -0.89
CA CYS A 95 -0.90 3.10 -0.52
C CYS A 95 -0.61 4.49 0.03
N SER A 96 0.56 5.03 -0.28
CA SER A 96 0.98 6.36 0.18
C SER A 96 0.09 7.49 -0.34
N SER A 97 0.15 8.63 0.31
CA SER A 97 -0.60 9.83 -0.12
C SER A 97 -2.10 9.58 -0.28
N ASN A 98 -2.72 9.09 0.79
CA ASN A 98 -4.15 8.85 0.91
C ASN A 98 -4.69 9.48 2.22
N GLN A 99 -5.83 9.05 2.71
CA GLN A 99 -6.50 9.51 3.93
C GLN A 99 -6.73 8.34 4.91
N LEU A 100 -5.78 7.38 4.93
CA LEU A 100 -5.91 6.17 5.75
C LEU A 100 -5.72 6.51 7.22
N THR A 101 -6.65 6.07 8.05
CA THR A 101 -6.56 6.13 9.52
C THR A 101 -6.23 4.77 10.15
N SER A 102 -6.24 3.70 9.34
CA SER A 102 -5.94 2.32 9.71
C SER A 102 -5.41 1.57 8.49
N LEU A 103 -4.62 0.52 8.72
CA LEU A 103 -4.15 -0.41 7.67
C LEU A 103 -5.01 -1.69 7.60
N GLU A 104 -6.19 -1.70 8.23
CA GLU A 104 -7.12 -2.82 8.12
C GLU A 104 -7.46 -3.10 6.66
N GLY A 105 -7.30 -4.35 6.23
CA GLY A 105 -7.48 -4.79 4.86
C GLY A 105 -6.20 -4.80 4.02
N ALA A 106 -5.05 -4.39 4.57
CA ALA A 106 -3.77 -4.57 3.89
C ALA A 106 -3.43 -6.06 3.68
N PRO A 107 -2.60 -6.39 2.66
CA PRO A 107 -2.08 -7.74 2.49
C PRO A 107 -1.35 -8.21 3.75
N GLN A 108 -1.41 -9.51 4.06
CA GLN A 108 -0.71 -10.08 5.22
C GLN A 108 0.80 -10.19 5.01
N GLU A 109 1.20 -10.39 3.75
CA GLU A 109 2.59 -10.47 3.33
C GLU A 109 2.79 -9.66 2.05
N VAL A 110 3.93 -8.98 1.96
CA VAL A 110 4.38 -8.21 0.80
C VAL A 110 5.80 -8.64 0.47
N GLY A 111 6.01 -9.12 -0.75
CA GLY A 111 7.30 -9.65 -1.18
C GLY A 111 8.37 -8.57 -1.39
N GLY A 112 7.96 -7.39 -1.85
CA GLY A 112 8.79 -6.20 -1.99
C GLY A 112 8.65 -5.23 -0.83
N TRP A 113 8.66 -3.93 -1.12
CA TRP A 113 8.44 -2.88 -0.12
C TRP A 113 6.95 -2.55 0.07
N PHE A 114 6.62 -2.05 1.27
CA PHE A 114 5.29 -1.55 1.63
C PHE A 114 5.39 -0.07 1.99
N ASP A 115 4.61 0.78 1.33
CA ASP A 115 4.56 2.21 1.60
C ASP A 115 3.16 2.67 2.01
N CYS A 116 3.03 3.12 3.27
CA CYS A 116 1.84 3.77 3.82
C CYS A 116 2.13 5.22 4.27
N SER A 117 3.18 5.82 3.77
CA SER A 117 3.55 7.20 4.10
C SER A 117 2.51 8.22 3.62
N TRP A 118 2.56 9.43 4.20
CA TRP A 118 1.63 10.51 3.84
C TRP A 118 0.16 10.10 3.98
N ASN A 119 -0.21 9.63 5.17
CA ASN A 119 -1.57 9.26 5.56
C ASN A 119 -1.92 9.88 6.93
N GLU A 120 -3.01 9.46 7.53
CA GLU A 120 -3.50 9.96 8.83
C GLU A 120 -3.43 8.85 9.92
N LEU A 121 -2.48 7.91 9.79
CA LEU A 121 -2.35 6.75 10.67
C LEU A 121 -1.93 7.18 12.09
N THR A 122 -2.61 6.65 13.08
CA THR A 122 -2.25 6.82 14.51
C THR A 122 -1.65 5.56 15.13
N SER A 123 -1.76 4.42 14.44
CA SER A 123 -1.13 3.14 14.75
C SER A 123 -0.84 2.37 13.47
N LEU A 124 -0.05 1.30 13.56
CA LEU A 124 0.24 0.39 12.43
C LEU A 124 -0.60 -0.89 12.50
N GLU A 125 -1.68 -0.91 13.30
CA GLU A 125 -2.59 -2.05 13.33
C GLU A 125 -3.14 -2.37 11.95
N GLY A 126 -3.08 -3.64 11.57
CA GLY A 126 -3.46 -4.11 10.24
C GLY A 126 -2.32 -4.12 9.21
N ALA A 127 -1.12 -3.64 9.56
CA ALA A 127 0.05 -3.74 8.67
C ALA A 127 0.40 -5.19 8.34
N PRO A 128 1.06 -5.45 7.20
CA PRO A 128 1.64 -6.74 6.86
C PRO A 128 2.50 -7.28 8.01
N GLN A 129 2.46 -8.57 8.26
CA GLN A 129 3.30 -9.21 9.29
C GLN A 129 4.76 -9.38 8.80
N ILE A 130 4.94 -9.54 7.49
CA ILE A 130 6.23 -9.74 6.83
C ILE A 130 6.28 -8.80 5.63
N VAL A 131 7.38 -8.04 5.53
CA VAL A 131 7.72 -7.21 4.38
C VAL A 131 9.11 -7.62 3.90
N GLY A 132 9.20 -8.02 2.64
CA GLY A 132 10.43 -8.60 2.08
C GLY A 132 11.56 -7.58 1.90
N GLU A 133 11.22 -6.33 1.66
CA GLU A 133 12.15 -5.21 1.48
C GLU A 133 11.84 -4.10 2.51
N ASP A 134 11.69 -2.84 2.08
CA ASP A 134 11.53 -1.69 2.95
C ASP A 134 10.08 -1.50 3.43
N PHE A 135 9.92 -0.94 4.63
CA PHE A 135 8.64 -0.50 5.17
C PHE A 135 8.67 1.00 5.43
N TYR A 136 7.85 1.76 4.71
CA TYR A 136 7.75 3.21 4.82
C TYR A 136 6.44 3.62 5.49
N CYS A 137 6.53 4.30 6.65
CA CYS A 137 5.38 4.87 7.35
C CYS A 137 5.58 6.33 7.79
N HIS A 138 6.50 7.02 7.13
CA HIS A 138 6.79 8.41 7.43
C HIS A 138 5.62 9.37 7.13
N HIS A 139 5.62 10.58 7.73
CA HIS A 139 4.55 11.56 7.55
C HIS A 139 3.16 10.99 7.88
N ASN A 140 3.01 10.50 9.11
CA ASN A 140 1.76 10.07 9.72
C ASN A 140 1.62 10.68 11.12
N ASN A 141 0.66 10.23 11.91
CA ASN A 141 0.40 10.71 13.28
C ASN A 141 0.68 9.62 14.31
N LEU A 142 1.67 8.76 14.05
CA LEU A 142 1.99 7.61 14.91
C LEU A 142 2.56 8.07 16.25
N THR A 143 1.99 7.61 17.36
CA THR A 143 2.50 7.87 18.70
C THR A 143 3.31 6.71 19.28
N SER A 144 3.18 5.52 18.69
CA SER A 144 3.93 4.29 18.94
C SER A 144 4.04 3.48 17.66
N LEU A 145 4.80 2.39 17.68
CA LEU A 145 4.93 1.47 16.54
C LEU A 145 4.10 0.19 16.74
N GLU A 146 3.09 0.23 17.63
CA GLU A 146 2.21 -0.92 17.82
C GLU A 146 1.51 -1.30 16.52
N GLY A 147 1.52 -2.60 16.20
CA GLY A 147 1.02 -3.12 14.94
C GLY A 147 2.04 -3.17 13.81
N ALA A 148 3.28 -2.70 14.01
CA ALA A 148 4.32 -2.79 12.98
C ALA A 148 4.58 -4.26 12.55
N PRO A 149 5.11 -4.47 11.32
CA PRO A 149 5.56 -5.77 10.87
C PRO A 149 6.51 -6.43 11.88
N LYS A 150 6.43 -7.74 12.05
CA LYS A 150 7.41 -8.47 12.87
C LYS A 150 8.77 -8.52 12.22
N LYS A 151 8.79 -8.57 10.89
CA LYS A 151 10.00 -8.67 10.08
C LYS A 151 9.93 -7.74 8.88
N VAL A 152 11.03 -6.98 8.70
CA VAL A 152 11.28 -6.10 7.56
C VAL A 152 12.64 -6.48 6.98
N GLY A 153 12.68 -6.84 5.70
CA GLY A 153 13.91 -7.31 5.05
C GLY A 153 14.92 -6.21 4.77
N GLY A 154 14.45 -5.00 4.51
CA GLY A 154 15.24 -3.81 4.23
C GLY A 154 15.19 -2.78 5.36
N TRP A 155 14.85 -1.53 5.03
CA TRP A 155 14.73 -0.41 5.96
C TRP A 155 13.34 -0.33 6.60
N PHE A 156 13.30 -0.01 7.90
CA PHE A 156 12.10 0.46 8.57
C PHE A 156 12.18 1.99 8.73
N ASP A 157 11.35 2.72 8.00
CA ASP A 157 11.44 4.17 7.85
C ASP A 157 10.19 4.86 8.40
N CYS A 158 10.31 5.47 9.60
CA CYS A 158 9.21 6.10 10.34
C CYS A 158 9.45 7.56 10.75
N PRO A 159 10.22 8.38 10.01
CA PRO A 159 10.42 9.78 10.34
C PRO A 159 9.14 10.60 10.22
N TRP A 160 9.15 11.83 10.78
CA TRP A 160 8.02 12.73 10.69
C TRP A 160 6.71 12.12 11.21
N ASN A 161 6.76 11.59 12.42
CA ASN A 161 5.62 11.12 13.21
C ASN A 161 5.61 11.78 14.58
N GLU A 162 4.73 11.35 15.47
CA GLU A 162 4.56 11.87 16.84
C GLU A 162 5.00 10.84 17.89
N LEU A 163 5.98 9.98 17.55
CA LEU A 163 6.42 8.89 18.41
C LEU A 163 6.91 9.42 19.76
N THR A 164 6.46 8.79 20.85
CA THR A 164 6.92 9.08 22.21
C THR A 164 7.88 7.99 22.74
N SER A 165 7.84 6.80 22.15
CA SER A 165 8.72 5.66 22.37
C SER A 165 8.75 4.79 21.12
N LEU A 166 9.64 3.77 21.08
CA LEU A 166 9.70 2.80 19.99
C LEU A 166 8.94 1.51 20.32
N LYS A 167 7.99 1.58 21.26
CA LYS A 167 7.15 0.44 21.63
C LYS A 167 6.43 -0.12 20.41
N GLY A 168 6.54 -1.43 20.20
CA GLY A 168 5.95 -2.12 19.06
C GLY A 168 6.84 -2.14 17.81
N ALA A 169 8.09 -1.67 17.89
CA ALA A 169 9.05 -1.77 16.78
C ALA A 169 9.21 -3.21 16.26
N PRO A 170 9.55 -3.40 14.98
CA PRO A 170 9.83 -4.71 14.40
C PRO A 170 10.87 -5.49 15.21
N GLN A 171 10.73 -6.80 15.25
CA GLN A 171 11.71 -7.69 15.91
C GLN A 171 12.96 -7.91 15.06
N GLU A 172 12.80 -7.85 13.73
CA GLU A 172 13.89 -8.01 12.77
C GLU A 172 13.81 -6.91 11.72
N VAL A 173 14.92 -6.19 11.52
CA VAL A 173 15.12 -5.21 10.44
C VAL A 173 16.43 -5.52 9.75
N GLY A 174 16.40 -5.81 8.45
CA GLY A 174 17.55 -6.35 7.72
C GLY A 174 18.64 -5.34 7.41
N GLU A 175 18.27 -4.06 7.18
CA GLU A 175 19.23 -3.05 6.76
C GLU A 175 19.33 -1.90 7.75
N GLY A 176 18.27 -1.14 7.97
CA GLY A 176 18.33 0.04 8.82
C GLY A 176 17.00 0.47 9.41
N PHE A 177 17.08 1.22 10.52
CA PHE A 177 15.94 1.76 11.24
C PHE A 177 16.07 3.28 11.31
N ASN A 178 15.12 4.00 10.73
CA ASN A 178 15.10 5.46 10.69
C ASN A 178 13.89 6.02 11.44
N CYS A 179 14.12 6.72 12.53
CA CYS A 179 13.09 7.39 13.32
C CYS A 179 13.39 8.89 13.52
N VAL A 180 14.11 9.53 12.62
CA VAL A 180 14.43 10.96 12.72
C VAL A 180 13.16 11.83 12.72
N ASN A 181 13.26 13.07 13.23
CA ASN A 181 12.16 14.04 13.23
C ASN A 181 10.88 13.55 13.94
N ASN A 182 11.02 12.71 14.96
CA ASN A 182 9.98 12.44 15.95
C ASN A 182 10.27 13.31 17.18
N PHE A 183 9.80 14.55 17.18
CA PHE A 183 10.19 15.58 18.18
C PHE A 183 9.71 15.27 19.60
N ASN A 184 8.79 14.31 19.78
CA ASN A 184 8.28 13.84 21.06
C ASN A 184 8.92 12.52 21.52
N LEU A 185 9.97 12.04 20.84
CA LEU A 185 10.63 10.78 21.18
C LEU A 185 11.58 10.99 22.38
N TYR A 186 11.14 10.56 23.55
CA TYR A 186 11.89 10.71 24.82
C TYR A 186 12.53 9.41 25.30
N SER A 187 12.14 8.28 24.73
CA SER A 187 12.65 6.96 25.09
C SER A 187 12.84 6.08 23.85
N LEU A 188 13.91 5.30 23.89
CA LEU A 188 14.15 4.21 22.91
C LEU A 188 13.61 2.86 23.41
N ASP A 189 12.83 2.85 24.49
CA ASP A 189 12.19 1.64 25.00
C ASP A 189 11.28 1.04 23.94
N GLY A 190 11.34 -0.28 23.79
CA GLY A 190 10.57 -1.03 22.81
C GLY A 190 11.39 -1.58 21.65
N ILE A 191 12.67 -1.27 21.58
CA ILE A 191 13.63 -2.01 20.76
C ILE A 191 14.02 -3.25 21.57
N GLY A 192 13.58 -4.42 21.12
CA GLY A 192 13.85 -5.71 21.73
C GLY A 192 15.08 -6.40 21.15
#